data_4b46f99f3de2273df6dbc79b28e388c2
#
_entry.id   4b46f99f3de2273df6dbc79b28e388c2
#
_cell.length_a   1.000
_cell.length_b   1.000
_cell.length_c   1.000
_cell.angle_alpha   90.00
_cell.angle_beta   90.00
_cell.angle_gamma   90.00
#
_symmetry.space_group_name_H-M   'P 1'
#
loop_
_entity.id
_entity.type
_entity.pdbx_description
1 polymer ?
#
loop_
_entity_poly.entity_id
_entity_poly.type
_entity_poly.pdbx_seq_one_letter_code
_entity_poly.pdbx_strand_id
1 'polypeptide(L)'
;CHRSPDDGKGGSVGPTLVDVGKRFSPTYLAESVLSPNKSASPNFYPTTLLMQDGKVHTGFVEANGDKVKLRVVTGRILELDAKAIRKRETSHQSMMPAGLVRSPEELRDLISFLKTAGQPR
;
A
#
# COMPACT_ATOMS: atom_id res chain seq x y z
N CYS A 1 4.11 0.64 -7.12
CA CYS A 1 3.40 0.23 -5.89
C CYS A 1 1.89 0.06 -6.14
N HIS A 2 1.27 0.98 -6.84
CA HIS A 2 -0.16 0.93 -7.16
C HIS A 2 -0.39 0.35 -8.55
N ARG A 3 -1.57 -0.23 -8.72
CA ARG A 3 -2.04 -0.63 -10.05
C ARG A 3 -2.69 0.56 -10.73
N SER A 4 -2.25 0.84 -11.96
CA SER A 4 -2.81 1.93 -12.76
C SER A 4 -4.28 1.68 -13.10
N PRO A 5 -5.12 2.70 -13.01
CA PRO A 5 -6.54 2.55 -13.37
C PRO A 5 -6.79 2.41 -14.86
N ASP A 6 -5.89 2.89 -15.71
CA ASP A 6 -6.11 2.96 -17.16
C ASP A 6 -5.71 1.67 -17.88
N ASP A 7 -4.58 1.07 -17.52
CA ASP A 7 -4.02 -0.09 -18.24
C ASP A 7 -3.76 -1.31 -17.34
N GLY A 8 -4.08 -1.21 -16.06
CA GLY A 8 -3.89 -2.28 -15.10
C GLY A 8 -2.43 -2.61 -14.76
N LYS A 9 -1.48 -1.87 -15.31
CA LYS A 9 -0.06 -2.05 -15.01
C LYS A 9 0.29 -1.49 -13.64
N GLY A 10 1.38 -1.99 -13.10
CA GLY A 10 1.88 -1.54 -11.81
C GLY A 10 1.90 -2.65 -10.78
N GLY A 11 2.19 -2.27 -9.55
CA GLY A 11 2.33 -3.19 -8.44
C GLY A 11 1.06 -3.39 -7.63
N SER A 12 1.12 -4.30 -6.69
CA SER A 12 0.03 -4.61 -5.77
C SER A 12 0.38 -4.34 -4.30
N VAL A 13 1.47 -3.61 -4.06
CA VAL A 13 1.88 -3.23 -2.70
C VAL A 13 0.93 -2.22 -2.10
N GLY A 14 0.51 -1.23 -2.90
CA GLY A 14 -0.52 -0.29 -2.50
C GLY A 14 -1.90 -0.68 -3.02
N PRO A 15 -2.97 -0.01 -2.54
CA PRO A 15 -4.30 -0.24 -3.05
C PRO A 15 -4.44 0.13 -4.52
N THR A 16 -5.39 -0.51 -5.21
CA THR A 16 -5.70 -0.15 -6.59
C THR A 16 -6.17 1.29 -6.68
N LEU A 17 -5.76 1.99 -7.73
CA LEU A 17 -6.22 3.35 -8.02
C LEU A 17 -7.45 3.37 -8.95
N VAL A 18 -7.96 2.20 -9.31
CA VAL A 18 -9.18 2.11 -10.13
C VAL A 18 -10.33 2.79 -9.38
N ASP A 19 -10.99 3.73 -10.05
CA ASP A 19 -12.12 4.50 -9.52
C ASP A 19 -11.84 5.24 -8.20
N VAL A 20 -10.57 5.47 -7.87
CA VAL A 20 -10.20 6.15 -6.63
C VAL A 20 -10.83 7.54 -6.51
N GLY A 21 -11.00 8.24 -7.64
CA GLY A 21 -11.63 9.55 -7.68
C GLY A 21 -13.13 9.54 -7.40
N LYS A 22 -13.79 8.41 -7.55
CA LYS A 22 -15.22 8.23 -7.19
C LYS A 22 -15.36 7.88 -5.70
N ARG A 23 -14.38 7.20 -5.14
CA ARG A 23 -14.42 6.73 -3.76
C ARG A 23 -14.02 7.79 -2.75
N PHE A 24 -13.17 8.73 -3.14
CA PHE A 24 -12.59 9.70 -2.22
C PHE A 24 -12.65 11.13 -2.78
N SER A 25 -12.78 12.10 -1.87
CA SER A 25 -12.76 13.51 -2.22
C SER A 25 -11.37 13.96 -2.66
N PRO A 26 -11.26 15.07 -3.42
CA PRO A 26 -9.95 15.65 -3.77
C PRO A 26 -9.11 16.00 -2.53
N THR A 27 -9.73 16.50 -1.48
CA THR A 27 -9.04 16.82 -0.22
C THR A 27 -8.44 15.58 0.43
N TYR A 28 -9.20 14.48 0.47
CA TYR A 28 -8.69 13.21 1.02
C TYR A 28 -7.53 12.67 0.19
N LEU A 29 -7.63 12.72 -1.13
CA LEU A 29 -6.56 12.27 -2.03
C LEU A 29 -5.29 13.10 -1.84
N ALA A 30 -5.42 14.42 -1.73
CA ALA A 30 -4.29 15.32 -1.48
C ALA A 30 -3.63 15.00 -0.13
N GLU A 31 -4.41 14.82 0.92
CA GLU A 31 -3.92 14.44 2.24
C GLU A 31 -3.20 13.10 2.23
N SER A 32 -3.72 12.13 1.50
CA SER A 32 -3.10 10.81 1.39
C SER A 32 -1.74 10.85 0.71
N VAL A 33 -1.53 11.77 -0.23
CA VAL A 33 -0.24 11.97 -0.90
C VAL A 33 0.73 12.77 -0.04
N LEU A 34 0.25 13.83 0.61
CA LEU A 34 1.10 14.73 1.41
C LEU A 34 1.45 14.16 2.77
N SER A 35 0.52 13.45 3.38
CA SER A 35 0.65 12.89 4.73
C SER A 35 0.18 11.44 4.76
N PRO A 36 0.92 10.53 4.11
CA PRO A 36 0.47 9.15 3.90
C PRO A 36 0.27 8.36 5.19
N ASN A 37 0.91 8.74 6.29
CA ASN A 37 0.76 8.05 7.56
C ASN A 37 -0.55 8.42 8.30
N LYS A 38 -1.20 9.52 7.92
CA LYS A 38 -2.38 10.03 8.63
C LYS A 38 -3.63 9.22 8.32
N SER A 39 -3.77 8.74 7.10
CA SER A 39 -5.02 8.14 6.61
C SER A 39 -4.85 6.85 5.84
N ALA A 40 -3.73 6.14 6.03
CA ALA A 40 -3.54 4.83 5.42
C ALA A 40 -4.58 3.84 5.96
N SER A 41 -5.12 3.01 5.06
CA SER A 41 -5.98 1.90 5.47
C SER A 41 -5.20 0.93 6.36
N PRO A 42 -5.80 0.38 7.43
CA PRO A 42 -5.11 -0.56 8.31
C PRO A 42 -4.47 -1.75 7.59
N ASN A 43 -5.05 -2.21 6.48
CA ASN A 43 -4.51 -3.31 5.69
C ASN A 43 -3.23 -2.95 4.92
N PHE A 44 -2.85 -1.68 4.90
CA PHE A 44 -1.67 -1.18 4.18
C PHE A 44 -0.56 -0.68 5.10
N TYR A 45 -0.62 -1.02 6.38
CA TYR A 45 0.54 -0.92 7.27
C TYR A 45 1.32 -2.23 7.23
N PRO A 46 2.64 -2.17 6.95
CA PRO A 46 3.43 -3.38 6.83
C PRO A 46 3.67 -4.05 8.17
N THR A 47 3.75 -5.37 8.15
CA THR A 47 4.14 -6.19 9.29
C THR A 47 5.52 -6.78 9.05
N THR A 48 6.37 -6.73 10.05
CA THR A 48 7.67 -7.39 10.05
C THR A 48 7.59 -8.67 10.87
N LEU A 49 8.00 -9.77 10.27
CA LEU A 49 8.04 -11.09 10.90
C LEU A 49 9.49 -11.50 11.13
N LEU A 50 9.85 -11.73 12.38
CA LEU A 50 11.12 -12.36 12.75
C LEU A 50 10.88 -13.86 12.89
N MET A 51 11.58 -14.63 12.08
CA MET A 51 11.46 -16.09 12.08
C MET A 51 12.38 -16.73 13.11
N GLN A 52 12.09 -17.98 13.47
CA GLN A 52 12.91 -18.74 14.43
C GLN A 52 14.35 -18.97 13.92
N ASP A 53 14.55 -19.04 12.60
CA ASP A 53 15.86 -19.18 11.97
C ASP A 53 16.64 -17.87 11.83
N GLY A 54 16.11 -16.75 12.34
CA GLY A 54 16.72 -15.44 12.29
C GLY A 54 16.40 -14.64 11.02
N LYS A 55 15.70 -15.21 10.04
CA LYS A 55 15.28 -14.46 8.86
C LYS A 55 14.21 -13.44 9.21
N VAL A 56 14.19 -12.33 8.47
CA VAL A 56 13.22 -11.24 8.63
C VAL A 56 12.48 -11.04 7.33
N HIS A 57 11.15 -10.99 7.41
CA HIS A 57 10.29 -10.70 6.27
C HIS A 57 9.39 -9.52 6.60
N THR A 58 9.23 -8.60 5.65
CA THR A 58 8.34 -7.45 5.79
C THR A 58 7.36 -7.41 4.63
N GLY A 59 6.10 -7.19 4.93
CA GLY A 59 5.05 -7.11 3.93
C GLY A 59 3.67 -6.95 4.56
N PHE A 60 2.65 -7.30 3.79
CA PHE A 60 1.27 -7.21 4.25
C PHE A 60 0.71 -8.60 4.52
N VAL A 61 0.13 -8.80 5.69
CA VAL A 61 -0.50 -10.06 6.07
C VAL A 61 -1.84 -10.17 5.35
N GLU A 62 -1.98 -11.15 4.47
CA GLU A 62 -3.22 -11.41 3.72
C GLU A 62 -4.06 -12.52 4.35
N ALA A 63 -3.42 -13.46 5.03
CA ALA A 63 -4.10 -14.53 5.74
C ALA A 63 -3.33 -14.88 7.00
N ASN A 64 -4.06 -15.17 8.06
CA ASN A 64 -3.50 -15.46 9.37
C ASN A 64 -4.21 -16.69 9.96
N GLY A 65 -3.45 -17.71 10.29
CA GLY A 65 -3.91 -18.99 10.81
C GLY A 65 -2.71 -19.88 11.09
N ASP A 66 -2.82 -21.16 10.81
CA ASP A 66 -1.68 -22.09 10.90
C ASP A 66 -0.57 -21.73 9.92
N LYS A 67 -0.95 -21.18 8.77
CA LYS A 67 -0.06 -20.58 7.79
C LYS A 67 -0.35 -19.10 7.69
N VAL A 68 0.69 -18.30 7.64
CA VAL A 68 0.62 -16.85 7.43
C VAL A 68 1.03 -16.57 6.00
N LYS A 69 0.14 -15.90 5.26
CA LYS A 69 0.45 -15.42 3.90
C LYS A 69 0.87 -13.97 3.97
N LEU A 70 2.11 -13.71 3.60
CA LEU A 70 2.70 -12.39 3.62
C LEU A 70 3.00 -11.94 2.18
N ARG A 71 2.37 -10.86 1.75
CA ARG A 71 2.65 -10.27 0.44
C ARG A 71 3.77 -9.26 0.57
N VAL A 72 4.92 -9.59 0.01
CA VAL A 72 6.10 -8.74 0.06
C VAL A 72 6.08 -7.68 -1.06
N VAL A 73 7.01 -6.74 -0.98
CA VAL A 73 7.10 -5.56 -1.85
C VAL A 73 7.17 -5.88 -3.34
N THR A 74 7.70 -7.05 -3.70
CA THR A 74 7.75 -7.52 -5.09
C THR A 74 6.41 -8.04 -5.61
N GLY A 75 5.38 -8.11 -4.73
CA GLY A 75 4.08 -8.70 -5.05
C GLY A 75 4.01 -10.20 -4.82
N ARG A 76 5.14 -10.86 -4.53
CA ARG A 76 5.18 -12.29 -4.22
C ARG A 76 4.54 -12.56 -2.86
N ILE A 77 3.82 -13.67 -2.77
CA ILE A 77 3.22 -14.13 -1.52
C ILE A 77 4.08 -15.22 -0.93
N LEU A 78 4.54 -14.99 0.31
CA LEU A 78 5.23 -15.99 1.10
C LEU A 78 4.22 -16.71 1.99
N GLU A 79 4.25 -18.02 1.97
CA GLU A 79 3.47 -18.84 2.89
C GLU A 79 4.40 -19.31 4.00
N LEU A 80 4.16 -18.84 5.22
CA LEU A 80 5.01 -19.06 6.38
C LEU A 80 4.24 -19.84 7.44
N ASP A 81 4.91 -20.81 8.05
CA ASP A 81 4.33 -21.53 9.19
C ASP A 81 4.25 -20.58 10.39
N ALA A 82 3.07 -20.42 10.97
CA ALA A 82 2.86 -19.57 12.13
C ALA A 82 3.76 -19.97 13.31
N LYS A 83 4.04 -21.26 13.48
CA LYS A 83 4.93 -21.76 14.53
C LYS A 83 6.41 -21.38 14.30
N ALA A 84 6.79 -21.07 13.06
CA ALA A 84 8.14 -20.64 12.73
C ALA A 84 8.36 -19.15 12.95
N ILE A 85 7.31 -18.40 13.28
CA ILE A 85 7.38 -16.96 13.53
C ILE A 85 7.69 -16.74 15.01
N ARG A 86 8.82 -16.08 15.29
CA ARG A 86 9.24 -15.76 16.64
C ARG A 86 8.60 -14.48 17.16
N LYS A 87 8.52 -13.44 16.31
CA LYS A 87 8.00 -12.12 16.68
C LYS A 87 7.30 -11.48 15.49
N ARG A 88 6.20 -10.76 15.76
CA ARG A 88 5.48 -9.94 14.78
C ARG A 88 5.45 -8.51 15.26
N GLU A 89 5.66 -7.58 14.34
CA GLU A 89 5.56 -6.16 14.64
C GLU A 89 4.91 -5.45 13.46
N THR A 90 3.76 -4.81 13.71
CA THR A 90 3.07 -4.02 12.69
C THR A 90 3.52 -2.57 12.79
N SER A 91 3.99 -2.02 11.69
CA SER A 91 4.40 -0.62 11.59
C SER A 91 3.18 0.29 11.62
N HIS A 92 3.36 1.49 12.16
CA HIS A 92 2.40 2.59 12.05
C HIS A 92 2.77 3.58 10.94
N GLN A 93 3.77 3.24 10.14
CA GLN A 93 4.19 4.03 8.99
C GLN A 93 3.76 3.36 7.70
N SER A 94 3.09 4.14 6.82
CA SER A 94 2.76 3.70 5.48
C SER A 94 4.03 3.41 4.67
N MET A 95 3.98 2.43 3.79
CA MET A 95 5.06 2.22 2.81
C MET A 95 5.05 3.28 1.71
N MET A 96 3.95 4.01 1.55
CA MET A 96 3.91 5.16 0.66
C MET A 96 4.72 6.30 1.30
N PRO A 97 5.83 6.74 0.67
CA PRO A 97 6.65 7.78 1.26
C PRO A 97 6.00 9.15 1.10
N ALA A 98 6.28 10.05 2.05
CA ALA A 98 5.98 11.47 1.88
C ALA A 98 6.98 12.12 0.93
N GLY A 99 6.65 13.31 0.43
CA GLY A 99 7.58 14.11 -0.38
C GLY A 99 7.69 13.70 -1.85
N LEU A 100 6.78 12.86 -2.35
CA LEU A 100 6.76 12.47 -3.76
C LEU A 100 6.33 13.61 -4.67
N VAL A 101 5.51 14.53 -4.16
CA VAL A 101 5.03 15.72 -4.88
C VAL A 101 5.86 16.92 -4.42
N ARG A 102 6.41 17.67 -5.39
CA ARG A 102 7.40 18.73 -5.13
C ARG A 102 6.83 20.14 -5.22
N SER A 103 5.64 20.31 -5.80
CA SER A 103 5.04 21.61 -5.98
C SER A 103 3.51 21.52 -5.91
N PRO A 104 2.83 22.67 -5.63
CA PRO A 104 1.36 22.71 -5.68
C PRO A 104 0.81 22.36 -7.06
N GLU A 105 1.52 22.70 -8.14
CA GLU A 105 1.12 22.39 -9.52
C GLU A 105 1.17 20.89 -9.79
N GLU A 106 2.23 20.21 -9.33
CA GLU A 106 2.31 18.75 -9.44
C GLU A 106 1.18 18.07 -8.65
N LEU A 107 0.87 18.56 -7.46
CA LEU A 107 -0.24 18.04 -6.65
C LEU A 107 -1.56 18.22 -7.38
N ARG A 108 -1.82 19.39 -7.92
CA ARG A 108 -3.04 19.69 -8.70
C ARG A 108 -3.18 18.73 -9.87
N ASP A 109 -2.13 18.51 -10.62
CA ASP A 109 -2.15 17.67 -11.81
C ASP A 109 -2.36 16.20 -11.43
N LEU A 110 -1.74 15.73 -10.35
CA LEU A 110 -1.94 14.38 -9.83
C LEU A 110 -3.38 14.18 -9.37
N ILE A 111 -3.94 15.11 -8.60
CA ILE A 111 -5.31 15.00 -8.12
C ILE A 111 -6.31 15.02 -9.28
N SER A 112 -6.10 15.87 -10.27
CA SER A 112 -6.91 15.90 -11.50
C SER A 112 -6.88 14.54 -12.22
N PHE A 113 -5.71 13.96 -12.35
CA PHE A 113 -5.57 12.62 -12.92
C PHE A 113 -6.34 11.58 -12.12
N LEU A 114 -6.17 11.56 -10.81
CA LEU A 114 -6.82 10.57 -9.94
C LEU A 114 -8.35 10.72 -9.93
N LYS A 115 -8.86 11.93 -10.05
CA LYS A 115 -10.31 12.20 -10.12
C LYS A 115 -10.96 11.61 -11.37
N THR A 116 -10.22 11.56 -12.47
CA THR A 116 -10.72 11.08 -13.78
C THR A 116 -10.16 9.72 -14.18
N ALA A 117 -9.25 9.16 -13.38
CA ALA A 117 -8.59 7.89 -13.68
C ALA A 117 -9.60 6.74 -13.72
N GLY A 118 -9.51 5.92 -14.76
CA GLY A 118 -10.43 4.79 -14.98
C GLY A 118 -11.76 5.19 -15.61
N GLN A 119 -11.95 6.46 -15.93
CA GLN A 119 -13.16 6.92 -16.62
C GLN A 119 -12.88 7.07 -18.12
N PRO A 120 -13.92 6.88 -18.97
CA PRO A 120 -13.80 7.19 -20.38
C PRO A 120 -13.41 8.66 -20.59
N ARG A 121 -12.43 8.87 -21.44
CA ARG A 121 -11.92 10.22 -21.78
C ARG A 121 -12.34 10.60 -23.19
#